data_9115a619f880ea7b6d8931915b42decf
#
_entry.id   9115a619f880ea7b6d8931915b42decf
#
_cell.length_a   1.000
_cell.length_b   1.000
_cell.length_c   1.000
_cell.angle_alpha   90.00
_cell.angle_beta   90.00
_cell.angle_gamma   90.00
#
_symmetry.space_group_name_H-M   'P 1'
#
loop_
_entity.id
_entity.type
_entity.pdbx_description
1 polymer ?
#
loop_
_entity_poly.entity_id
_entity_poly.type
_entity_poly.pdbx_seq_one_letter_code
_entity_poly.pdbx_strand_id
1 'polypeptide(L)'
;NAVLGGGQAGGRPAVTPERVAINLMDARIPDNAGYQPIDTPVVPDGPAAFFSTLPVKAIAARIQSDGLPAAVSNTAGTYVCNSLLYTLLHTAALEYPGLRGGFLHVPYAAEQLSGKPVGTFAMPLPDIARALTRAVEAISENL
;
A
#
# COMPACT_ATOMS: atom_id res chain seq x y z
N ASN A 1 14.80 -7.22 -9.71
CA ASN A 1 14.47 -5.84 -9.35
C ASN A 1 13.06 -5.78 -8.75
N ALA A 2 12.85 -4.84 -7.80
CA ALA A 2 11.56 -4.64 -7.15
C ALA A 2 11.24 -3.15 -7.00
N VAL A 3 9.95 -2.82 -6.99
CA VAL A 3 9.41 -1.50 -6.67
C VAL A 3 8.40 -1.64 -5.54
N LEU A 4 8.59 -0.87 -4.49
CA LEU A 4 7.66 -0.76 -3.37
C LEU A 4 7.07 0.65 -3.35
N GLY A 5 5.78 0.77 -3.65
CA GLY A 5 5.01 1.98 -3.42
C GLY A 5 4.66 2.14 -1.93
N GLY A 6 4.44 3.35 -1.49
CA GLY A 6 4.04 3.61 -0.11
C GLY A 6 3.01 4.71 0.00
N GLY A 7 2.13 4.59 0.98
CA GLY A 7 1.10 5.59 1.28
C GLY A 7 0.65 5.52 2.73
N GLN A 8 -0.07 6.55 3.16
CA GLN A 8 -0.67 6.60 4.48
C GLN A 8 -2.13 6.17 4.42
N ALA A 9 -2.50 5.21 5.26
CA ALA A 9 -3.89 4.83 5.50
C ALA A 9 -4.24 5.15 6.96
N GLY A 10 -4.60 6.40 7.20
CA GLY A 10 -5.01 6.87 8.53
C GLY A 10 -6.23 6.09 9.05
N GLY A 11 -6.14 5.66 10.30
CA GLY A 11 -7.16 4.82 10.94
C GLY A 11 -6.89 3.32 10.90
N ARG A 12 -5.93 2.84 10.11
CA ARG A 12 -5.47 1.44 10.18
C ARG A 12 -4.60 1.23 11.42
N PRO A 13 -4.77 0.11 12.15
CA PRO A 13 -4.03 -0.16 13.39
C PRO A 13 -2.68 -0.85 13.18
N ALA A 14 -2.17 -0.90 11.94
CA ALA A 14 -0.97 -1.64 11.59
C ALA A 14 -0.36 -1.14 10.28
N VAL A 15 0.91 -1.46 10.06
CA VAL A 15 1.56 -1.37 8.75
C VAL A 15 1.03 -2.51 7.88
N THR A 16 0.56 -2.20 6.68
CA THR A 16 -0.16 -3.19 5.86
C THR A 16 0.40 -3.30 4.44
N PRO A 17 1.15 -4.37 4.12
CA PRO A 17 1.44 -4.72 2.74
C PRO A 17 0.14 -5.14 2.02
N GLU A 18 -0.11 -4.54 0.86
CA GLU A 18 -1.31 -4.77 0.07
C GLU A 18 -1.16 -6.01 -0.82
N ARG A 19 -2.13 -6.92 -0.73
CA ARG A 19 -2.13 -8.17 -1.50
C ARG A 19 -2.57 -7.99 -2.94
N VAL A 20 -3.50 -7.07 -3.19
CA VAL A 20 -4.23 -6.97 -4.46
C VAL A 20 -4.56 -5.53 -4.80
N ALA A 21 -4.52 -5.20 -6.08
CA ALA A 21 -5.09 -3.98 -6.65
C ALA A 21 -6.22 -4.35 -7.60
N ILE A 22 -7.28 -3.54 -7.62
CA ILE A 22 -8.44 -3.73 -8.49
C ILE A 22 -8.52 -2.64 -9.55
N ASN A 23 -9.08 -2.97 -10.71
CA ASN A 23 -9.25 -2.03 -11.82
C ASN A 23 -10.48 -1.13 -11.61
N LEU A 24 -10.47 -0.36 -10.53
CA LEU A 24 -11.57 0.50 -10.16
C LEU A 24 -11.07 1.78 -9.48
N MET A 25 -11.58 2.91 -9.94
CA MET A 25 -11.52 4.20 -9.27
C MET A 25 -12.95 4.61 -8.85
N ASP A 26 -13.15 4.76 -7.56
CA ASP A 26 -14.39 5.24 -6.97
C ASP A 26 -14.03 6.13 -5.78
N ALA A 27 -13.88 7.44 -6.05
CA ALA A 27 -13.31 8.39 -5.13
C ALA A 27 -14.37 9.09 -4.30
N ARG A 28 -14.26 9.04 -2.97
CA ARG A 28 -15.16 9.76 -2.05
C ARG A 28 -14.90 11.26 -2.02
N ILE A 29 -13.72 11.68 -2.41
CA ILE A 29 -13.29 13.09 -2.46
C ILE A 29 -12.48 13.29 -3.76
N PRO A 30 -12.44 14.52 -4.30
CA PRO A 30 -11.56 14.82 -5.43
C PRO A 30 -10.09 14.71 -5.04
N ASP A 31 -9.25 14.46 -6.03
CA ASP A 31 -7.80 14.56 -5.89
C ASP A 31 -7.34 16.03 -5.88
N ASN A 32 -6.02 16.26 -5.79
CA ASN A 32 -5.44 17.61 -5.76
C ASN A 32 -5.68 18.41 -7.05
N ALA A 33 -6.01 17.75 -8.15
CA ALA A 33 -6.38 18.39 -9.42
C ALA A 33 -7.89 18.61 -9.57
N GLY A 34 -8.69 18.21 -8.57
CA GLY A 34 -10.15 18.32 -8.59
C GLY A 34 -10.85 17.18 -9.33
N TYR A 35 -10.13 16.14 -9.74
CA TYR A 35 -10.69 14.97 -10.41
C TYR A 35 -11.26 13.98 -9.38
N GLN A 36 -12.53 13.62 -9.55
CA GLN A 36 -13.24 12.67 -8.68
C GLN A 36 -13.93 11.59 -9.51
N PRO A 37 -13.22 10.52 -9.90
CA PRO A 37 -13.82 9.43 -10.65
C PRO A 37 -14.81 8.64 -9.80
N ILE A 38 -15.88 8.14 -10.44
CA ILE A 38 -16.91 7.28 -9.85
C ILE A 38 -17.10 6.08 -10.76
N ASP A 39 -16.94 4.87 -10.20
CA ASP A 39 -17.08 3.58 -10.92
C ASP A 39 -16.34 3.52 -12.26
N THR A 40 -15.12 4.08 -12.30
CA THR A 40 -14.31 4.18 -13.52
C THR A 40 -13.14 3.20 -13.46
N PRO A 41 -12.76 2.52 -14.55
CA PRO A 41 -11.57 1.67 -14.54
C PRO A 41 -10.29 2.51 -14.41
N VAL A 42 -9.26 1.98 -13.73
CA VAL A 42 -7.92 2.58 -13.70
C VAL A 42 -7.31 2.52 -15.10
N VAL A 43 -7.41 1.35 -15.75
CA VAL A 43 -6.99 1.15 -17.14
C VAL A 43 -8.19 0.61 -17.92
N PRO A 44 -8.69 1.32 -18.92
CA PRO A 44 -9.75 0.82 -19.79
C PRO A 44 -9.36 -0.53 -20.40
N ASP A 45 -10.28 -1.49 -20.38
CA ASP A 45 -10.08 -2.85 -20.90
C ASP A 45 -8.96 -3.68 -20.23
N GLY A 46 -8.40 -3.16 -19.13
CA GLY A 46 -7.41 -3.87 -18.33
C GLY A 46 -8.01 -5.03 -17.52
N PRO A 47 -7.19 -5.98 -17.03
CA PRO A 47 -7.63 -7.04 -16.14
C PRO A 47 -8.35 -6.51 -14.90
N ALA A 48 -9.30 -7.27 -14.35
CA ALA A 48 -10.08 -6.87 -13.18
C ALA A 48 -9.22 -6.59 -11.94
N ALA A 49 -8.10 -7.32 -11.79
CA ALA A 49 -7.20 -7.17 -10.65
C ALA A 49 -5.80 -7.68 -10.96
N PHE A 50 -4.83 -7.21 -10.17
CA PHE A 50 -3.47 -7.76 -10.09
C PHE A 50 -3.12 -8.09 -8.65
N PHE A 51 -2.55 -9.26 -8.41
CA PHE A 51 -1.91 -9.56 -7.15
C PHE A 51 -0.53 -8.91 -7.07
N SER A 52 -0.18 -8.39 -5.88
CA SER A 52 1.19 -7.97 -5.58
C SER A 52 2.16 -9.12 -5.87
N THR A 53 3.26 -8.82 -6.51
CA THR A 53 4.34 -9.79 -6.77
C THR A 53 5.42 -9.74 -5.71
N LEU A 54 5.29 -8.86 -4.69
CA LEU A 54 6.14 -8.84 -3.51
C LEU A 54 5.67 -9.89 -2.48
N PRO A 55 6.58 -10.35 -1.60
CA PRO A 55 6.30 -11.39 -0.60
C PRO A 55 5.51 -10.82 0.60
N VAL A 56 4.24 -10.44 0.41
CA VAL A 56 3.44 -9.70 1.39
C VAL A 56 3.36 -10.36 2.77
N LYS A 57 3.33 -11.70 2.83
CA LYS A 57 3.32 -12.43 4.11
C LYS A 57 4.68 -12.37 4.81
N ALA A 58 5.78 -12.50 4.06
CA ALA A 58 7.12 -12.37 4.61
C ALA A 58 7.39 -10.95 5.12
N ILE A 59 6.92 -9.94 4.39
CA ILE A 59 6.98 -8.53 4.82
C ILE A 59 6.27 -8.35 6.16
N ALA A 60 5.01 -8.79 6.26
CA ALA A 60 4.24 -8.67 7.49
C ALA A 60 4.90 -9.42 8.66
N ALA A 61 5.35 -10.66 8.44
CA ALA A 61 6.02 -11.46 9.45
C ALA A 61 7.34 -10.83 9.93
N ARG A 62 8.13 -10.25 9.01
CA ARG A 62 9.39 -9.59 9.35
C ARG A 62 9.16 -8.35 10.23
N ILE A 63 8.15 -7.53 9.91
CA ILE A 63 7.78 -6.37 10.72
C ILE A 63 7.30 -6.82 12.11
N GLN A 64 6.45 -7.85 12.17
CA GLN A 64 5.95 -8.41 13.43
C GLN A 64 7.08 -8.97 14.30
N SER A 65 8.07 -9.63 13.71
CA SER A 65 9.22 -10.18 14.46
C SER A 65 10.07 -9.10 15.11
N ASP A 66 9.97 -7.85 14.66
CA ASP A 66 10.61 -6.68 15.25
C ASP A 66 9.72 -5.96 16.29
N GLY A 67 8.62 -6.60 16.69
CA GLY A 67 7.69 -6.09 17.70
C GLY A 67 6.74 -4.99 17.20
N LEU A 68 6.64 -4.78 15.90
CA LEU A 68 5.79 -3.74 15.30
C LEU A 68 4.48 -4.33 14.75
N PRO A 69 3.35 -3.60 14.84
CA PRO A 69 2.08 -4.08 14.31
C PRO A 69 2.11 -4.12 12.78
N ALA A 70 1.85 -5.28 12.22
CA ALA A 70 1.71 -5.46 10.78
C ALA A 70 0.69 -6.55 10.45
N ALA A 71 0.00 -6.40 9.32
CA ALA A 71 -0.94 -7.39 8.81
C ALA A 71 -1.06 -7.27 7.29
N VAL A 72 -1.28 -8.39 6.59
CA VAL A 72 -1.57 -8.33 5.16
C VAL A 72 -2.94 -7.72 4.94
N SER A 73 -3.04 -6.75 4.03
CA SER A 73 -4.30 -6.15 3.62
C SER A 73 -4.80 -6.76 2.30
N ASN A 74 -6.09 -6.98 2.21
CA ASN A 74 -6.74 -7.51 1.00
C ASN A 74 -7.47 -6.42 0.20
N THR A 75 -7.30 -5.15 0.55
CA THR A 75 -7.82 -4.02 -0.22
C THR A 75 -6.98 -2.77 -0.01
N ALA A 76 -6.54 -2.18 -1.11
CA ALA A 76 -5.91 -0.85 -1.13
C ALA A 76 -6.94 0.28 -1.30
N GLY A 77 -8.23 -0.06 -1.24
CA GLY A 77 -9.33 0.87 -1.51
C GLY A 77 -9.59 1.06 -3.01
N THR A 78 -10.23 2.18 -3.32
CA THR A 78 -10.64 2.54 -4.70
C THR A 78 -10.22 3.96 -5.08
N TYR A 79 -9.21 4.49 -4.40
CA TYR A 79 -8.72 5.85 -4.60
C TYR A 79 -7.26 5.82 -5.11
N VAL A 80 -6.48 6.84 -4.82
CA VAL A 80 -5.14 7.05 -5.40
C VAL A 80 -4.19 5.88 -5.15
N CYS A 81 -4.15 5.31 -3.94
CA CYS A 81 -3.20 4.24 -3.61
C CYS A 81 -3.48 2.95 -4.39
N ASN A 82 -4.75 2.58 -4.53
CA ASN A 82 -5.13 1.44 -5.36
C ASN A 82 -4.79 1.69 -6.84
N SER A 83 -5.06 2.90 -7.35
CA SER A 83 -4.74 3.26 -8.74
C SER A 83 -3.24 3.21 -9.00
N LEU A 84 -2.42 3.68 -8.06
CA LEU A 84 -0.96 3.61 -8.16
C LEU A 84 -0.48 2.15 -8.17
N LEU A 85 -0.96 1.33 -7.24
CA LEU A 85 -0.60 -0.08 -7.19
C LEU A 85 -1.04 -0.83 -8.45
N TYR A 86 -2.28 -0.59 -8.91
CA TYR A 86 -2.77 -1.22 -10.13
C TYR A 86 -1.91 -0.84 -11.33
N THR A 87 -1.65 0.45 -11.52
CA THR A 87 -0.83 0.95 -12.65
C THR A 87 0.59 0.39 -12.59
N LEU A 88 1.22 0.34 -11.42
CA LEU A 88 2.54 -0.26 -11.24
C LEU A 88 2.55 -1.73 -11.69
N LEU A 89 1.59 -2.53 -11.22
CA LEU A 89 1.53 -3.96 -11.53
C LEU A 89 1.16 -4.23 -13.01
N HIS A 90 0.27 -3.43 -13.57
CA HIS A 90 -0.09 -3.47 -14.98
C HIS A 90 1.12 -3.16 -15.87
N THR A 91 1.82 -2.05 -15.59
CA THR A 91 3.02 -1.65 -16.34
C THR A 91 4.14 -2.70 -16.20
N ALA A 92 4.36 -3.22 -14.99
CA ALA A 92 5.33 -4.29 -14.76
C ALA A 92 5.02 -5.53 -15.60
N ALA A 93 3.75 -5.94 -15.67
CA ALA A 93 3.34 -7.11 -16.43
C ALA A 93 3.52 -6.95 -17.94
N LEU A 94 3.32 -5.75 -18.48
CA LEU A 94 3.38 -5.51 -19.92
C LEU A 94 4.76 -5.10 -20.42
N GLU A 95 5.47 -4.25 -19.67
CA GLU A 95 6.66 -3.58 -20.19
C GLU A 95 7.96 -4.04 -19.51
N TYR A 96 7.87 -4.58 -18.31
CA TYR A 96 9.05 -4.95 -17.51
C TYR A 96 8.98 -6.38 -16.97
N PRO A 97 9.09 -7.40 -17.84
CA PRO A 97 9.04 -8.79 -17.41
C PRO A 97 10.07 -9.08 -16.30
N GLY A 98 9.61 -9.64 -15.19
CA GLY A 98 10.45 -9.93 -14.03
C GLY A 98 10.57 -8.79 -13.01
N LEU A 99 10.03 -7.60 -13.29
CA LEU A 99 9.91 -6.56 -12.26
C LEU A 99 8.83 -6.96 -11.25
N ARG A 100 9.20 -6.96 -9.97
CA ARG A 100 8.28 -7.24 -8.87
C ARG A 100 7.74 -5.94 -8.29
N GLY A 101 6.45 -5.88 -8.07
CA GLY A 101 5.77 -4.67 -7.58
C GLY A 101 4.85 -4.94 -6.40
N GLY A 102 4.70 -3.95 -5.55
CA GLY A 102 3.77 -3.98 -4.44
C GLY A 102 3.61 -2.62 -3.76
N PHE A 103 2.82 -2.58 -2.72
CA PHE A 103 2.48 -1.37 -2.00
C PHE A 103 2.36 -1.63 -0.50
N LEU A 104 2.77 -0.66 0.30
CA LEU A 104 2.69 -0.70 1.74
C LEU A 104 1.95 0.52 2.26
N HIS A 105 0.90 0.32 3.04
CA HIS A 105 0.28 1.40 3.79
C HIS A 105 0.86 1.49 5.20
N VAL A 106 1.08 2.73 5.65
CA VAL A 106 1.47 3.03 7.03
C VAL A 106 0.34 3.78 7.75
N PRO A 107 0.19 3.63 9.07
CA PRO A 107 -0.78 4.41 9.86
C PRO A 107 -0.34 5.88 9.99
N TYR A 108 -1.14 6.69 10.68
CA TYR A 108 -0.69 8.02 11.09
C TYR A 108 0.60 7.97 11.89
N ALA A 109 1.47 8.94 11.68
CA ALA A 109 2.54 9.22 12.62
C ALA A 109 1.98 9.87 13.88
N ALA A 110 2.62 9.65 15.04
CA ALA A 110 2.16 10.18 16.32
C ALA A 110 1.99 11.71 16.31
N GLU A 111 2.85 12.40 15.57
CA GLU A 111 2.83 13.85 15.39
C GLU A 111 1.59 14.36 14.63
N GLN A 112 0.88 13.49 13.93
CA GLN A 112 -0.32 13.83 13.14
C GLN A 112 -1.63 13.68 13.92
N LEU A 113 -1.59 13.30 15.21
CA LEU A 113 -2.80 13.06 16.01
C LEU A 113 -3.56 14.33 16.40
N SER A 114 -2.94 15.49 16.30
CA SER A 114 -3.63 16.76 16.60
C SER A 114 -4.87 16.91 15.71
N GLY A 115 -6.03 17.15 16.37
CA GLY A 115 -7.33 17.28 15.67
C GLY A 115 -7.95 15.97 15.19
N LYS A 116 -7.37 14.81 15.51
CA LYS A 116 -7.96 13.51 15.22
C LYS A 116 -8.87 13.04 16.37
N PRO A 117 -9.88 12.19 16.11
CA PRO A 117 -10.73 11.61 17.14
C PRO A 117 -9.91 10.89 18.23
N VAL A 118 -10.41 10.93 19.47
CA VAL A 118 -9.83 10.17 20.58
C VAL A 118 -9.79 8.69 20.24
N GLY A 119 -8.67 8.02 20.51
CA GLY A 119 -8.48 6.59 20.19
C GLY A 119 -7.98 6.33 18.77
N THR A 120 -7.74 7.36 17.96
CA THR A 120 -7.10 7.17 16.64
C THR A 120 -5.72 6.54 16.81
N PHE A 121 -5.49 5.42 16.11
CA PHE A 121 -4.20 4.74 16.14
C PHE A 121 -3.13 5.54 15.39
N ALA A 122 -1.95 5.60 15.96
CA ALA A 122 -0.75 6.15 15.33
C ALA A 122 0.50 5.41 15.79
N MET A 123 1.57 5.51 15.01
CA MET A 123 2.87 4.97 15.35
C MET A 123 3.89 6.11 15.48
N PRO A 124 4.88 6.00 16.38
CA PRO A 124 6.04 6.91 16.35
C PRO A 124 6.71 6.86 14.97
N LEU A 125 7.12 8.01 14.45
CA LEU A 125 7.78 8.08 13.14
C LEU A 125 9.02 7.17 13.03
N PRO A 126 9.88 7.03 14.08
CA PRO A 126 10.99 6.07 14.05
C PRO A 126 10.53 4.60 13.87
N ASP A 127 9.38 4.24 14.44
CA ASP A 127 8.83 2.88 14.30
C ASP A 127 8.28 2.64 12.88
N ILE A 128 7.66 3.65 12.26
CA ILE A 128 7.28 3.59 10.85
C ILE A 128 8.51 3.40 9.97
N ALA A 129 9.57 4.17 10.19
CA ALA A 129 10.82 4.05 9.45
C ALA A 129 11.46 2.66 9.62
N ARG A 130 11.44 2.12 10.86
CA ARG A 130 11.93 0.76 11.14
C ARG A 130 11.09 -0.29 10.43
N ALA A 131 9.75 -0.15 10.41
CA ALA A 131 8.88 -1.06 9.68
C ALA A 131 9.16 -1.07 8.17
N LEU A 132 9.41 0.09 7.56
CA LEU A 132 9.81 0.21 6.16
C LEU A 132 11.15 -0.48 5.89
N THR A 133 12.13 -0.32 6.78
CA THR A 133 13.42 -1.02 6.69
C THR A 133 13.22 -2.54 6.70
N ARG A 134 12.39 -3.06 7.63
CA ARG A 134 12.08 -4.50 7.70
C ARG A 134 11.35 -5.01 6.45
N ALA A 135 10.49 -4.18 5.86
CA ALA A 135 9.83 -4.52 4.60
C ALA A 135 10.86 -4.66 3.45
N VAL A 136 11.78 -3.72 3.32
CA VAL A 136 12.84 -3.77 2.30
C VAL A 136 13.76 -4.97 2.48
N GLU A 137 14.16 -5.30 3.72
CA GLU A 137 14.94 -6.50 4.04
C GLU A 137 14.21 -7.77 3.60
N ALA A 138 12.92 -7.91 3.97
CA ALA A 138 12.11 -9.06 3.59
C ALA A 138 11.96 -9.20 2.07
N ILE A 139 11.83 -8.09 1.35
CA ILE A 139 11.80 -8.08 -0.11
C ILE A 139 13.15 -8.57 -0.66
N SER A 140 14.25 -8.01 -0.19
CA SER A 140 15.60 -8.35 -0.67
C SER A 140 15.94 -9.83 -0.47
N GLU A 141 15.53 -10.41 0.65
CA GLU A 141 15.76 -11.82 0.98
C GLU A 141 14.91 -12.79 0.14
N ASN A 142 13.87 -12.30 -0.54
CA ASN A 142 12.92 -13.11 -1.31
C ASN A 142 12.85 -12.73 -2.81
N LEU A 143 13.83 -11.99 -3.32
CA LEU A 143 13.91 -11.61 -4.74
C LEU A 143 14.43 -12.74 -5.65
#